data_3ba46ebbf4d74d5d054d0c61213aea56
#
_entry.id   3ba46ebbf4d74d5d054d0c61213aea56
#
_cell.length_a   1.000
_cell.length_b   1.000
_cell.length_c   1.000
_cell.angle_alpha   90.00
_cell.angle_beta   90.00
_cell.angle_gamma   90.00
#
_symmetry.space_group_name_H-M   'P 1'
#
loop_
_entity.id
_entity.type
_entity.pdbx_description
1 polymer ?
#
loop_
_entity_poly.entity_id
_entity_poly.type
_entity_poly.pdbx_seq_one_letter_code
_entity_poly.pdbx_strand_id
1 'polypeptide(L)'
;MRNEIYEIARKHKAEKVYVFGSCARGEETPDSDVDFLVEFKGASAFDHMRLELEWSDFLKRPVDVVAMGALGRDSFANQVRKEMVLL
;
A
#
# COMPACT_ATOMS: atom_id res chain seq x y z
N MET A 1 -7.65 -6.76 -11.48
CA MET A 1 -7.20 -5.63 -10.65
C MET A 1 -5.84 -5.84 -9.98
N ARG A 2 -5.62 -7.03 -9.43
CA ARG A 2 -4.32 -7.35 -8.80
C ARG A 2 -3.14 -7.17 -9.77
N ASN A 3 -3.28 -7.61 -11.00
CA ASN A 3 -2.21 -7.50 -11.99
C ASN A 3 -1.86 -6.05 -12.29
N GLU A 4 -2.86 -5.19 -12.40
CA GLU A 4 -2.64 -3.77 -12.68
C GLU A 4 -1.98 -3.07 -11.48
N ILE A 5 -2.36 -3.45 -10.27
CA ILE A 5 -1.73 -2.94 -9.06
C ILE A 5 -0.23 -3.27 -9.07
N TYR A 6 0.12 -4.51 -9.41
CA TYR A 6 1.52 -4.93 -9.47
C TYR A 6 2.27 -4.32 -10.64
N GLU A 7 1.62 -4.09 -11.77
CA GLU A 7 2.27 -3.40 -12.88
C GLU A 7 2.71 -2.00 -12.48
N ILE A 8 1.82 -1.27 -11.81
CA ILE A 8 2.14 0.08 -11.32
C ILE A 8 3.24 0.01 -10.27
N ALA A 9 3.15 -0.96 -9.36
CA ALA A 9 4.14 -1.14 -8.30
C ALA A 9 5.55 -1.34 -8.88
N ARG A 10 5.67 -2.17 -9.89
CA ARG A 10 6.97 -2.48 -10.51
C ARG A 10 7.63 -1.27 -11.14
N LYS A 11 6.84 -0.34 -11.67
CA LYS A 11 7.37 0.90 -12.25
C LYS A 11 8.09 1.75 -11.19
N HIS A 12 7.73 1.58 -9.94
CA HIS A 12 8.24 2.39 -8.84
C HIS A 12 9.06 1.58 -7.84
N LYS A 13 9.63 0.46 -8.29
CA LYS A 13 10.55 -0.36 -7.51
C LYS A 13 9.92 -1.00 -6.27
N ALA A 14 8.64 -1.27 -6.32
CA ALA A 14 7.95 -1.99 -5.26
C ALA A 14 7.98 -3.49 -5.58
N GLU A 15 8.42 -4.31 -4.64
CA GLU A 15 8.53 -5.76 -4.83
C GLU A 15 7.30 -6.50 -4.32
N LYS A 16 6.80 -6.14 -3.15
CA LYS A 16 5.65 -6.80 -2.54
C LYS A 16 4.65 -5.76 -2.08
N VAL A 17 3.39 -6.07 -2.27
CA VAL A 17 2.29 -5.19 -1.92
C VAL A 17 1.34 -5.94 -1.00
N TYR A 18 1.03 -5.34 0.14
CA TYR A 18 0.06 -5.86 1.10
C TYR A 18 -1.05 -4.84 1.26
N VAL A 19 -2.24 -5.29 1.58
CA VAL A 19 -3.32 -4.40 2.03
C VAL A 19 -3.50 -4.56 3.52
N PHE A 20 -3.87 -3.47 4.19
CA PHE A 20 -4.20 -3.51 5.61
C PHE A 20 -5.36 -2.54 5.87
N GLY A 21 -5.75 -2.39 7.13
CA GLY A 21 -6.85 -1.52 7.49
C GLY A 21 -8.19 -2.06 7.03
N SER A 22 -9.12 -1.18 6.67
CA SER A 22 -10.49 -1.56 6.34
C SER A 22 -10.57 -2.54 5.16
N CYS A 23 -9.72 -2.38 4.16
CA CYS A 23 -9.69 -3.29 3.01
C CYS A 23 -9.33 -4.71 3.41
N ALA A 24 -8.35 -4.87 4.30
CA ALA A 24 -7.94 -6.18 4.78
C ALA A 24 -9.00 -6.84 5.65
N ARG A 25 -9.78 -6.03 6.37
CA ARG A 25 -10.85 -6.53 7.22
C ARG A 25 -12.18 -6.76 6.50
N GLY A 26 -12.26 -6.40 5.22
CA GLY A 26 -13.51 -6.50 4.48
C GLY A 26 -14.54 -5.45 4.85
N GLU A 27 -14.12 -4.37 5.49
CA GLU A 27 -15.01 -3.31 5.96
C GLU A 27 -15.01 -2.11 5.02
N GLU A 28 -14.38 -2.20 3.87
CA GLU A 28 -14.27 -1.09 2.95
C GLU A 28 -15.62 -0.70 2.36
N THR A 29 -15.76 0.60 2.11
CA THR A 29 -16.88 1.16 1.37
C THR A 29 -16.31 1.85 0.12
N PRO A 30 -17.16 2.23 -0.87
CA PRO A 30 -16.65 2.92 -2.06
C PRO A 30 -15.88 4.21 -1.76
N ASP A 31 -16.16 4.83 -0.62
CA ASP A 31 -15.50 6.09 -0.22
C ASP A 31 -14.34 5.88 0.75
N SER A 32 -14.05 4.64 1.13
CA SER A 32 -12.97 4.35 2.07
C SER A 32 -11.60 4.56 1.43
N ASP A 33 -10.63 4.98 2.24
CA ASP A 33 -9.24 5.02 1.83
C ASP A 33 -8.73 3.60 1.67
N VAL A 34 -7.80 3.42 0.74
CA VAL A 34 -7.13 2.14 0.54
C VAL A 34 -5.74 2.24 1.15
N ASP A 35 -5.45 1.35 2.09
CA ASP A 35 -4.16 1.34 2.80
C ASP A 35 -3.28 0.22 2.27
N PHE A 36 -2.14 0.58 1.69
CA PHE A 36 -1.16 -0.39 1.20
C PHE A 36 0.09 -0.34 2.04
N LEU A 37 0.64 -1.51 2.30
CA LEU A 37 1.97 -1.66 2.87
C LEU A 37 2.84 -2.22 1.76
N VAL A 38 3.95 -1.55 1.47
CA VAL A 38 4.76 -1.86 0.30
C VAL A 38 6.21 -2.13 0.71
N GLU A 39 6.77 -3.20 0.18
CA GLU A 39 8.19 -3.49 0.30
C GLU A 39 8.90 -2.96 -0.94
N PHE A 40 9.65 -1.88 -0.78
CA PHE A 40 10.42 -1.26 -1.86
C PHE A 40 11.83 -1.84 -1.92
N LYS A 41 12.42 -1.83 -3.12
CA LYS A 41 13.81 -2.20 -3.31
C LYS A 41 14.53 -1.11 -4.06
N GLY A 42 15.38 -0.37 -3.35
CA GLY A 42 16.14 0.71 -3.95
C GLY A 42 15.34 1.91 -4.37
N ALA A 43 14.13 2.08 -3.82
CA ALA A 43 13.27 3.19 -4.17
C ALA A 43 13.63 4.45 -3.40
N SER A 44 13.41 5.61 -4.02
CA SER A 44 13.55 6.90 -3.38
C SER A 44 12.19 7.34 -2.82
N ALA A 45 12.20 8.43 -2.04
CA ALA A 45 10.95 9.04 -1.57
C ALA A 45 10.07 9.47 -2.75
N PHE A 46 10.68 9.80 -3.87
CA PHE A 46 9.98 10.18 -5.08
C PHE A 46 9.18 9.02 -5.66
N ASP A 47 9.76 7.82 -5.66
CA ASP A 47 9.07 6.61 -6.11
C ASP A 47 7.86 6.31 -5.23
N HIS A 48 7.99 6.47 -3.93
CA HIS A 48 6.91 6.28 -2.98
C HIS A 48 5.74 7.21 -3.30
N MET A 49 6.03 8.49 -3.49
CA MET A 49 5.01 9.50 -3.77
C MET A 49 4.30 9.22 -5.11
N ARG A 50 5.06 8.88 -6.14
CA ARG A 50 4.50 8.60 -7.45
C ARG A 50 3.63 7.35 -7.45
N LEU A 51 4.04 6.34 -6.72
CA LEU A 51 3.26 5.12 -6.58
C LEU A 51 1.90 5.40 -5.95
N GLU A 52 1.90 6.18 -4.88
CA GLU A 52 0.66 6.58 -4.22
C GLU A 52 -0.27 7.34 -5.15
N LEU A 53 0.28 8.30 -5.91
CA LEU A 53 -0.51 9.09 -6.85
C LEU A 53 -1.08 8.24 -7.99
N GLU A 54 -0.28 7.34 -8.56
CA GLU A 54 -0.76 6.49 -9.64
C GLU A 54 -1.84 5.52 -9.18
N TRP A 55 -1.66 4.91 -8.03
CA TRP A 55 -2.69 4.02 -7.49
C TRP A 55 -3.96 4.78 -7.16
N SER A 56 -3.84 5.98 -6.59
CA SER A 56 -5.01 6.81 -6.29
C SER A 56 -5.78 7.16 -7.57
N ASP A 57 -5.06 7.50 -8.62
CA ASP A 57 -5.67 7.79 -9.91
C ASP A 57 -6.33 6.56 -10.55
N PHE A 58 -5.64 5.43 -10.50
CA PHE A 58 -6.14 4.19 -11.06
C PHE A 58 -7.38 3.69 -10.32
N LEU A 59 -7.35 3.70 -9.00
CA LEU A 59 -8.46 3.22 -8.16
C LEU A 59 -9.57 4.25 -7.98
N LYS A 60 -9.29 5.51 -8.30
CA LYS A 60 -10.21 6.65 -8.12
C LYS A 60 -10.67 6.78 -6.67
N ARG A 61 -9.74 6.58 -5.76
CA ARG A 61 -9.94 6.63 -4.30
C ARG A 61 -8.66 7.14 -3.64
N PRO A 62 -8.77 7.77 -2.48
CA PRO A 62 -7.57 8.09 -1.72
C PRO A 62 -6.80 6.82 -1.38
N VAL A 63 -5.49 6.87 -1.55
CA VAL A 63 -4.60 5.75 -1.27
C VAL A 63 -3.51 6.21 -0.33
N ASP A 64 -3.29 5.45 0.74
CA ASP A 64 -2.16 5.64 1.64
C ASP A 64 -1.16 4.53 1.41
N VAL A 65 0.10 4.89 1.26
CA VAL A 65 1.18 3.93 1.07
C VAL A 65 2.15 4.05 2.24
N VAL A 66 2.34 2.94 2.93
CA VAL A 66 3.31 2.84 4.02
C VAL A 66 4.44 1.94 3.55
N ALA A 67 5.68 2.43 3.63
CA ALA A 67 6.84 1.62 3.30
C ALA A 67 7.13 0.65 4.44
N MET A 68 7.32 -0.63 4.13
CA MET A 68 7.60 -1.63 5.15
C MET A 68 8.84 -1.30 5.99
N GLY A 69 9.86 -0.73 5.37
CA GLY A 69 11.07 -0.31 6.07
C GLY A 69 10.87 0.84 7.04
N ALA A 70 9.75 1.58 6.91
CA ALA A 70 9.44 2.69 7.82
C ALA A 70 8.58 2.25 9.00
N LEU A 71 8.10 1.00 9.03
CA LEU A 71 7.33 0.50 10.15
C LEU A 71 8.24 0.35 11.38
N GLY A 72 7.83 0.97 12.48
CA GLY A 72 8.52 0.84 13.75
C GLY A 72 8.07 -0.37 14.54
N ARG A 73 8.06 -0.22 15.86
CA ARG A 73 7.64 -1.28 16.80
C ARG A 73 6.53 -0.79 17.73
N ASP A 74 5.86 0.28 17.35
CA ASP A 74 4.78 0.83 18.16
C ASP A 74 3.47 0.04 17.95
N SER A 75 2.41 0.49 18.59
CA SER A 75 1.11 -0.17 18.52
C SER A 75 0.56 -0.19 17.10
N PHE A 76 0.75 0.89 16.35
CA PHE A 76 0.29 0.98 14.97
C PHE A 76 0.98 -0.06 14.10
N ALA A 77 2.31 -0.16 14.19
CA ALA A 77 3.08 -1.12 13.40
C ALA A 77 2.68 -2.56 13.73
N ASN A 78 2.47 -2.87 15.00
CA ASN A 78 2.03 -4.19 15.42
C ASN A 78 0.65 -4.53 14.85
N GLN A 79 -0.25 -3.56 14.85
CA GLN A 79 -1.58 -3.73 14.29
C GLN A 79 -1.53 -3.99 12.79
N VAL A 80 -0.73 -3.21 12.07
CA VAL A 80 -0.55 -3.38 10.63
C VAL A 80 -0.04 -4.78 10.31
N ARG A 81 0.98 -5.25 11.05
CA ARG A 81 1.55 -6.58 10.83
C ARG A 81 0.55 -7.70 11.07
N LYS A 82 -0.39 -7.52 11.98
CA LYS A 82 -1.43 -8.51 12.25
C LYS A 82 -2.51 -8.52 11.17
N GLU A 83 -2.80 -7.38 10.59
CA GLU A 83 -3.90 -7.23 9.64
C GLU A 83 -3.48 -7.38 8.19
N MET A 84 -2.20 -7.19 7.86
CA MET A 84 -1.76 -7.15 6.47
C MET A 84 -2.00 -8.46 5.75
N VAL A 85 -2.45 -8.34 4.52
CA VAL A 85 -2.71 -9.47 3.63
C VAL A 85 -1.94 -9.23 2.34
N LEU A 86 -1.13 -10.22 1.94
CA LEU A 86 -0.36 -10.13 0.69
C LEU A 86 -1.32 -10.11 -0.49
N LEU A 87 -1.15 -9.13 -1.35
CA LEU A 87 -1.99 -8.97 -2.53
C LEU A 87 -1.62 -9.91 -3.67
#